data_82cd3d753fa762276b78a106b4c28c4d
#
_entry.id   82cd3d753fa762276b78a106b4c28c4d
#
_cell.length_a   1.000
_cell.length_b   1.000
_cell.length_c   1.000
_cell.angle_alpha   90.00
_cell.angle_beta   90.00
_cell.angle_gamma   90.00
#
_symmetry.space_group_name_H-M   'P 1'
#
loop_
_entity.id
_entity.type
_entity.pdbx_description
1 polymer ?
#
loop_
_entity_poly.entity_id
_entity_poly.type
_entity_poly.pdbx_seq_one_letter_code
_entity_poly.pdbx_strand_id
1 'polypeptide(L)'
;GTVLLVHGLGEHAGRYSEVAAHLQQWGFAVRAYDQQGHGQSEGVRGDMLHPGSLQADLCRVIDATRQHPSLQGIPLILLGHSMGGLVVARTLAEGLRSVDAAVLSSPALGAFPNLFQKILLATLSRAIPHLRVDNGLKVDFVSRDPDVVKAYKADALVHRRISTGLAAWILEN
;
A
#
# COMPACT_ATOMS: atom_id res chain seq x y z
N GLY A 1 -7.13 -11.13 -17.94
CA GLY A 1 -6.52 -9.88 -17.42
C GLY A 1 -5.38 -10.18 -16.45
N THR A 2 -4.59 -9.19 -16.16
CA THR A 2 -3.56 -9.22 -15.11
C THR A 2 -4.00 -8.32 -13.96
N VAL A 3 -3.97 -8.83 -12.72
CA VAL A 3 -4.21 -8.02 -11.52
C VAL A 3 -2.87 -7.75 -10.83
N LEU A 4 -2.56 -6.47 -10.61
CA LEU A 4 -1.44 -6.03 -9.79
C LEU A 4 -1.96 -5.58 -8.43
N LEU A 5 -1.57 -6.32 -7.38
CA LEU A 5 -1.95 -6.07 -5.99
C LEU A 5 -1.01 -5.06 -5.33
N VAL A 6 -1.57 -4.07 -4.64
CA VAL A 6 -0.86 -3.04 -3.88
C VAL A 6 -1.38 -3.06 -2.44
N HIS A 7 -0.56 -3.56 -1.53
CA HIS A 7 -0.91 -3.80 -0.12
C HIS A 7 -0.99 -2.53 0.73
N GLY A 8 -1.51 -2.64 1.95
CA GLY A 8 -1.67 -1.55 2.91
C GLY A 8 -0.43 -1.23 3.77
N LEU A 9 -0.61 -0.30 4.70
CA LEU A 9 0.43 0.11 5.66
C LEU A 9 0.74 -1.02 6.64
N GLY A 10 2.04 -1.26 6.89
CA GLY A 10 2.51 -2.17 7.91
C GLY A 10 2.36 -3.65 7.59
N GLU A 11 1.92 -3.99 6.40
CA GLU A 11 1.77 -5.36 5.91
C GLU A 11 2.64 -5.63 4.66
N HIS A 12 2.39 -6.69 3.91
CA HIS A 12 3.17 -7.09 2.75
C HIS A 12 2.35 -7.90 1.74
N ALA A 13 2.87 -8.06 0.53
CA ALA A 13 2.21 -8.73 -0.59
C ALA A 13 1.81 -10.20 -0.29
N GLY A 14 2.60 -10.92 0.49
CA GLY A 14 2.34 -12.32 0.85
C GLY A 14 1.02 -12.55 1.59
N ARG A 15 0.45 -11.52 2.22
CA ARG A 15 -0.86 -11.61 2.89
C ARG A 15 -2.04 -11.73 1.93
N TYR A 16 -1.80 -11.49 0.66
CA TYR A 16 -2.81 -11.55 -0.40
C TYR A 16 -2.79 -12.88 -1.18
N SER A 17 -2.09 -13.90 -0.67
CA SER A 17 -1.96 -15.21 -1.34
C SER A 17 -3.32 -15.88 -1.59
N GLU A 18 -4.26 -15.78 -0.65
CA GLU A 18 -5.61 -16.32 -0.80
C GLU A 18 -6.42 -15.55 -1.87
N VAL A 19 -6.37 -14.21 -1.81
CA VAL A 19 -7.00 -13.36 -2.83
C VAL A 19 -6.40 -13.66 -4.21
N ALA A 20 -5.08 -13.81 -4.29
CA ALA A 20 -4.40 -14.15 -5.53
C ALA A 20 -4.85 -15.52 -6.06
N ALA A 21 -5.00 -16.54 -5.18
CA ALA A 21 -5.48 -17.86 -5.57
C ALA A 21 -6.90 -17.81 -6.15
N HIS A 22 -7.81 -17.05 -5.54
CA HIS A 22 -9.17 -16.87 -6.08
C HIS A 22 -9.16 -16.16 -7.44
N LEU A 23 -8.38 -15.08 -7.58
CA LEU A 23 -8.24 -14.39 -8.86
C LEU A 23 -7.68 -15.31 -9.96
N GLN A 24 -6.71 -16.16 -9.62
CA GLN A 24 -6.16 -17.15 -10.55
C GLN A 24 -7.21 -18.20 -10.96
N GLN A 25 -8.05 -18.66 -10.04
CA GLN A 25 -9.18 -19.55 -10.35
C GLN A 25 -10.17 -18.90 -11.34
N TRP A 26 -10.30 -17.58 -11.32
CA TRP A 26 -11.11 -16.82 -12.27
C TRP A 26 -10.38 -16.46 -13.57
N GLY A 27 -9.18 -17.02 -13.77
CA GLY A 27 -8.42 -16.85 -15.01
C GLY A 27 -7.59 -15.56 -15.11
N PHE A 28 -7.35 -14.86 -14.01
CA PHE A 28 -6.44 -13.72 -13.97
C PHE A 28 -5.00 -14.15 -13.71
N ALA A 29 -4.06 -13.55 -14.41
CA ALA A 29 -2.68 -13.51 -13.92
C ALA A 29 -2.59 -12.53 -12.74
N VAL A 30 -1.82 -12.88 -11.70
CA VAL A 30 -1.69 -12.04 -10.51
C VAL A 30 -0.22 -11.72 -10.26
N ARG A 31 0.05 -10.45 -10.02
CA ARG A 31 1.33 -9.94 -9.53
C ARG A 31 1.11 -9.13 -8.26
N ALA A 32 2.11 -9.13 -7.40
CA ALA A 32 2.15 -8.31 -6.21
C ALA A 32 3.61 -7.91 -5.94
N TYR A 33 3.80 -6.86 -5.16
CA TYR A 33 5.13 -6.42 -4.73
C TYR A 33 5.05 -5.86 -3.32
N ASP A 34 6.15 -5.92 -2.60
CA ASP A 34 6.27 -5.23 -1.32
C ASP A 34 6.67 -3.77 -1.58
N GLN A 35 5.88 -2.83 -1.10
CA GLN A 35 6.17 -1.41 -1.20
C GLN A 35 7.43 -1.06 -0.40
N GLN A 36 8.14 -0.01 -0.77
CA GLN A 36 9.29 0.50 -0.02
C GLN A 36 8.96 0.62 1.49
N GLY A 37 9.88 0.16 2.33
CA GLY A 37 9.71 0.15 3.78
C GLY A 37 8.73 -0.90 4.31
N HIS A 38 8.34 -1.89 3.49
CA HIS A 38 7.41 -2.96 3.86
C HIS A 38 7.93 -4.33 3.40
N GLY A 39 7.42 -5.38 4.04
CA GLY A 39 7.71 -6.76 3.67
C GLY A 39 9.20 -7.05 3.53
N GLN A 40 9.60 -7.59 2.39
CA GLN A 40 10.99 -7.91 2.05
C GLN A 40 11.69 -6.79 1.26
N SER A 41 10.97 -5.74 0.88
CA SER A 41 11.56 -4.59 0.18
C SER A 41 12.47 -3.79 1.09
N GLU A 42 13.42 -3.10 0.47
CA GLU A 42 14.37 -2.22 1.13
C GLU A 42 13.68 -1.02 1.79
N GLY A 43 14.45 -0.28 2.57
CA GLY A 43 14.00 0.91 3.26
C GLY A 43 13.64 0.68 4.72
N VAL A 44 13.48 1.78 5.42
CA VAL A 44 13.17 1.80 6.85
C VAL A 44 11.68 1.46 7.05
N ARG A 45 11.37 0.51 7.94
CA ARG A 45 10.00 0.02 8.14
C ARG A 45 9.01 1.13 8.50
N GLY A 46 7.97 1.25 7.65
CA GLY A 46 6.92 2.26 7.81
C GLY A 46 7.34 3.67 7.43
N ASP A 47 8.40 3.81 6.64
CA ASP A 47 8.86 5.09 6.12
C ASP A 47 8.74 5.14 4.59
N MET A 48 8.78 6.34 4.03
CA MET A 48 8.92 6.57 2.60
C MET A 48 10.17 7.42 2.33
N LEU A 49 10.81 7.21 1.19
CA LEU A 49 12.05 7.91 0.85
C LEU A 49 11.82 9.42 0.68
N HIS A 50 10.76 9.78 -0.04
CA HIS A 50 10.28 11.15 -0.26
C HIS A 50 8.82 11.12 -0.73
N PRO A 51 8.08 12.25 -0.62
CA PRO A 51 6.75 12.36 -1.21
C PRO A 51 6.76 11.97 -2.68
N GLY A 52 5.85 11.07 -3.08
CA GLY A 52 5.77 10.53 -4.45
C GLY A 52 6.62 9.28 -4.72
N SER A 53 7.48 8.84 -3.78
CA SER A 53 8.29 7.63 -3.99
C SER A 53 7.43 6.37 -4.19
N LEU A 54 6.34 6.23 -3.43
CA LEU A 54 5.43 5.08 -3.55
C LEU A 54 4.71 5.04 -4.90
N GLN A 55 4.28 6.20 -5.43
CA GLN A 55 3.70 6.28 -6.78
C GLN A 55 4.75 5.97 -7.86
N ALA A 56 5.98 6.48 -7.69
CA ALA A 56 7.07 6.20 -8.63
C ALA A 56 7.40 4.70 -8.67
N ASP A 57 7.39 4.03 -7.52
CA ASP A 57 7.60 2.58 -7.44
C ASP A 57 6.44 1.83 -8.11
N LEU A 58 5.19 2.21 -7.85
CA LEU A 58 4.04 1.62 -8.54
C LEU A 58 4.15 1.80 -10.06
N CYS A 59 4.56 2.97 -10.55
CA CYS A 59 4.78 3.20 -11.98
C CYS A 59 5.83 2.24 -12.56
N ARG A 60 6.96 2.02 -11.87
CA ARG A 60 7.98 1.05 -12.30
C ARG A 60 7.43 -0.37 -12.35
N VAL A 61 6.62 -0.76 -11.36
CA VAL A 61 6.02 -2.11 -11.32
C VAL A 61 4.96 -2.27 -12.42
N ILE A 62 4.17 -1.24 -12.72
CA ILE A 62 3.26 -1.22 -13.88
C ILE A 62 4.03 -1.43 -15.17
N ASP A 63 5.08 -0.64 -15.40
CA ASP A 63 5.90 -0.73 -16.61
C ASP A 63 6.54 -2.12 -16.74
N ALA A 64 7.14 -2.65 -15.66
CA ALA A 64 7.72 -4.00 -15.63
C ALA A 64 6.67 -5.10 -15.84
N THR A 65 5.42 -4.89 -15.38
CA THR A 65 4.33 -5.83 -15.61
C THR A 65 3.94 -5.87 -17.09
N ARG A 66 3.85 -4.71 -17.74
CA ARG A 66 3.53 -4.61 -19.17
C ARG A 66 4.63 -5.13 -20.09
N GLN A 67 5.88 -4.99 -19.67
CA GLN A 67 7.04 -5.50 -20.40
C GLN A 67 7.26 -7.01 -20.23
N HIS A 68 6.58 -7.65 -19.27
CA HIS A 68 6.71 -9.09 -19.06
C HIS A 68 6.19 -9.86 -20.27
N PRO A 69 7.01 -10.73 -20.92
CA PRO A 69 6.65 -11.36 -22.20
C PRO A 69 5.28 -12.07 -22.21
N SER A 70 4.92 -12.73 -21.11
CA SER A 70 3.66 -13.46 -20.98
C SER A 70 2.45 -12.57 -20.67
N LEU A 71 2.64 -11.25 -20.46
CA LEU A 71 1.58 -10.33 -20.04
C LEU A 71 1.38 -9.16 -21.03
N GLN A 72 2.14 -9.14 -22.11
CA GLN A 72 2.01 -8.11 -23.15
C GLN A 72 0.64 -8.14 -23.79
N GLY A 73 0.02 -6.96 -23.93
CA GLY A 73 -1.31 -6.82 -24.53
C GLY A 73 -2.48 -7.33 -23.67
N ILE A 74 -2.19 -7.87 -22.48
CA ILE A 74 -3.23 -8.31 -21.54
C ILE A 74 -3.70 -7.11 -20.72
N PRO A 75 -5.03 -6.89 -20.57
CA PRO A 75 -5.57 -5.81 -19.73
C PRO A 75 -5.00 -5.86 -18.31
N LEU A 76 -4.55 -4.69 -17.81
CA LEU A 76 -3.97 -4.52 -16.49
C LEU A 76 -4.96 -3.85 -15.52
N ILE A 77 -5.23 -4.52 -14.42
CA ILE A 77 -6.11 -4.07 -13.35
C ILE A 77 -5.26 -3.81 -12.10
N LEU A 78 -5.38 -2.64 -11.49
CA LEU A 78 -4.80 -2.40 -10.17
C LEU A 78 -5.79 -2.77 -9.07
N LEU A 79 -5.34 -3.49 -8.05
CA LEU A 79 -6.12 -3.72 -6.84
C LEU A 79 -5.31 -3.17 -5.66
N GLY A 80 -5.77 -2.04 -5.09
CA GLY A 80 -5.11 -1.40 -3.97
C GLY A 80 -5.94 -1.47 -2.69
N HIS A 81 -5.31 -1.87 -1.58
CA HIS A 81 -5.95 -1.91 -0.27
C HIS A 81 -5.38 -0.83 0.66
N SER A 82 -6.26 -0.13 1.40
CA SER A 82 -5.87 0.85 2.42
C SER A 82 -4.88 1.89 1.87
N MET A 83 -3.66 2.01 2.42
CA MET A 83 -2.59 2.85 1.89
C MET A 83 -2.26 2.53 0.42
N GLY A 84 -2.23 1.24 0.04
CA GLY A 84 -2.05 0.85 -1.36
C GLY A 84 -3.17 1.34 -2.27
N GLY A 85 -4.39 1.42 -1.74
CA GLY A 85 -5.53 2.03 -2.44
C GLY A 85 -5.33 3.53 -2.67
N LEU A 86 -4.77 4.25 -1.70
CA LEU A 86 -4.39 5.66 -1.85
C LEU A 86 -3.28 5.83 -2.90
N VAL A 87 -2.23 5.00 -2.87
CA VAL A 87 -1.15 5.02 -3.86
C VAL A 87 -1.69 4.82 -5.27
N VAL A 88 -2.59 3.84 -5.47
CA VAL A 88 -3.28 3.59 -6.74
C VAL A 88 -4.10 4.81 -7.16
N ALA A 89 -4.97 5.31 -6.28
CA ALA A 89 -5.84 6.45 -6.58
C ALA A 89 -5.04 7.69 -7.00
N ARG A 90 -3.96 8.00 -6.29
CA ARG A 90 -3.07 9.14 -6.60
C ARG A 90 -2.35 8.95 -7.93
N THR A 91 -1.82 7.76 -8.19
CA THR A 91 -1.12 7.43 -9.45
C THR A 91 -2.03 7.65 -10.66
N LEU A 92 -3.30 7.26 -10.54
CA LEU A 92 -4.28 7.41 -11.61
C LEU A 92 -4.80 8.86 -11.73
N ALA A 93 -5.10 9.51 -10.61
CA ALA A 93 -5.59 10.90 -10.59
C ALA A 93 -4.56 11.89 -11.14
N GLU A 94 -3.27 11.66 -10.91
CA GLU A 94 -2.18 12.45 -11.46
C GLU A 94 -1.81 12.06 -12.91
N GLY A 95 -2.47 11.05 -13.48
CA GLY A 95 -2.22 10.62 -14.85
C GLY A 95 -0.83 10.01 -15.07
N LEU A 96 -0.17 9.52 -14.01
CA LEU A 96 1.20 9.02 -14.10
C LEU A 96 1.30 7.74 -14.95
N ARG A 97 0.30 6.88 -14.88
CA ARG A 97 0.14 5.71 -15.76
C ARG A 97 -1.35 5.46 -15.98
N SER A 98 -1.72 5.05 -17.20
CA SER A 98 -3.06 4.54 -17.50
C SER A 98 -3.12 3.05 -17.19
N VAL A 99 -4.29 2.53 -16.84
CA VAL A 99 -4.57 1.10 -16.68
C VAL A 99 -6.00 0.84 -17.16
N ASP A 100 -6.35 -0.43 -17.37
CA ASP A 100 -7.65 -0.78 -17.93
C ASP A 100 -8.77 -0.72 -16.88
N ALA A 101 -8.44 -1.01 -15.60
CA ALA A 101 -9.37 -0.87 -14.48
C ALA A 101 -8.62 -0.71 -13.16
N ALA A 102 -9.34 -0.23 -12.14
CA ALA A 102 -8.84 -0.18 -10.77
C ALA A 102 -9.92 -0.62 -9.77
N VAL A 103 -9.51 -1.38 -8.77
CA VAL A 103 -10.32 -1.79 -7.63
C VAL A 103 -9.68 -1.21 -6.37
N LEU A 104 -10.44 -0.44 -5.62
CA LEU A 104 -9.98 0.19 -4.37
C LEU A 104 -10.72 -0.46 -3.19
N SER A 105 -9.99 -1.22 -2.40
CA SER A 105 -10.49 -1.86 -1.18
C SER A 105 -10.19 -0.99 0.03
N SER A 106 -11.21 -0.39 0.63
CA SER A 106 -11.08 0.49 1.80
C SER A 106 -9.88 1.46 1.68
N PRO A 107 -9.78 2.22 0.57
CA PRO A 107 -8.63 3.08 0.34
C PRO A 107 -8.50 4.12 1.44
N ALA A 108 -7.27 4.46 1.82
CA ALA A 108 -7.00 5.47 2.86
C ALA A 108 -7.22 6.90 2.32
N LEU A 109 -8.42 7.16 1.80
CA LEU A 109 -8.87 8.46 1.30
C LEU A 109 -9.59 9.22 2.41
N GLY A 110 -8.97 10.29 2.89
CA GLY A 110 -9.57 11.17 3.88
C GLY A 110 -9.54 10.61 5.31
N ALA A 111 -8.57 11.02 6.08
CA ALA A 111 -8.62 10.94 7.53
C ALA A 111 -9.02 12.31 8.09
N PHE A 112 -9.77 12.32 9.21
CA PHE A 112 -10.26 13.55 9.83
C PHE A 112 -9.58 13.82 11.19
N PRO A 113 -8.27 14.10 11.22
CA PRO A 113 -7.60 14.47 12.44
C PRO A 113 -8.12 15.83 12.94
N ASN A 114 -8.18 16.02 14.26
CA ASN A 114 -8.51 17.34 14.81
C ASN A 114 -7.41 18.37 14.49
N LEU A 115 -7.71 19.66 14.69
CA LEU A 115 -6.81 20.75 14.32
C LEU A 115 -5.44 20.64 15.01
N PHE A 116 -5.41 20.25 16.29
CA PHE A 116 -4.17 20.07 17.04
C PHE A 116 -3.30 18.94 16.45
N GLN A 117 -3.92 17.79 16.13
CA GLN A 117 -3.23 16.68 15.47
C GLN A 117 -2.69 17.07 14.09
N LYS A 118 -3.45 17.86 13.31
CA LYS A 118 -3.00 18.38 12.02
C LYS A 118 -1.77 19.27 12.16
N ILE A 119 -1.80 20.23 13.09
CA ILE A 119 -0.68 21.15 13.33
C ILE A 119 0.56 20.37 13.83
N LEU A 120 0.37 19.47 14.81
CA LEU A 120 1.45 18.66 15.34
C LEU A 120 2.11 17.82 14.25
N LEU A 121 1.31 17.10 13.45
CA LEU A 121 1.83 16.26 12.38
C LEU A 121 2.50 17.09 11.28
N ALA A 122 1.91 18.22 10.87
CA ALA A 122 2.51 19.12 9.88
C ALA A 122 3.86 19.69 10.35
N THR A 123 3.99 19.98 11.65
CA THR A 123 5.26 20.45 12.23
C THR A 123 6.29 19.32 12.30
N LEU A 124 5.90 18.15 12.81
CA LEU A 124 6.80 17.01 12.94
C LEU A 124 7.24 16.47 11.58
N SER A 125 6.35 16.40 10.60
CA SER A 125 6.69 15.91 9.26
C SER A 125 7.69 16.81 8.52
N ARG A 126 7.73 18.11 8.85
CA ARG A 126 8.72 19.04 8.29
C ARG A 126 10.05 19.02 9.06
N ALA A 127 9.99 18.94 10.39
CA ALA A 127 11.18 19.00 11.22
C ALA A 127 11.93 17.66 11.29
N ILE A 128 11.21 16.55 11.41
CA ILE A 128 11.74 15.20 11.62
C ILE A 128 10.90 14.15 10.84
N PRO A 129 10.88 14.21 9.48
CA PRO A 129 9.99 13.41 8.63
C PRO A 129 10.15 11.89 8.83
N HIS A 130 11.33 11.44 9.23
CA HIS A 130 11.65 10.03 9.42
C HIS A 130 11.48 9.54 10.87
N LEU A 131 10.95 10.39 11.77
CA LEU A 131 10.59 9.95 13.12
C LEU A 131 9.46 8.92 13.03
N ARG A 132 9.69 7.71 13.56
CA ARG A 132 8.74 6.61 13.51
C ARG A 132 8.01 6.44 14.83
N VAL A 133 6.70 6.42 14.73
CA VAL A 133 5.78 6.19 15.85
C VAL A 133 4.95 4.93 15.60
N ASP A 134 4.17 4.51 16.59
CA ASP A 134 3.14 3.47 16.39
C ASP A 134 2.07 4.00 15.43
N ASN A 135 1.64 3.18 14.47
CA ASN A 135 0.66 3.59 13.46
C ASN A 135 -0.78 3.67 14.01
N GLY A 136 -1.00 3.29 15.26
CA GLY A 136 -2.30 3.34 15.93
C GLY A 136 -3.34 2.33 15.43
N LEU A 137 -3.01 1.46 14.50
CA LEU A 137 -3.92 0.43 14.00
C LEU A 137 -4.16 -0.63 15.07
N LYS A 138 -5.43 -0.86 15.38
CA LYS A 138 -5.82 -1.91 16.33
C LYS A 138 -5.83 -3.25 15.61
N VAL A 139 -4.81 -4.05 15.86
CA VAL A 139 -4.60 -5.35 15.19
C VAL A 139 -5.80 -6.30 15.37
N ASP A 140 -6.52 -6.21 16.48
CA ASP A 140 -7.69 -7.06 16.72
C ASP A 140 -8.86 -6.80 15.75
N PHE A 141 -8.80 -5.70 14.99
CA PHE A 141 -9.82 -5.34 14.01
C PHE A 141 -9.44 -5.64 12.55
N VAL A 142 -8.28 -6.29 12.30
CA VAL A 142 -7.89 -6.66 10.93
C VAL A 142 -8.77 -7.76 10.35
N SER A 143 -9.39 -8.58 11.20
CA SER A 143 -10.35 -9.61 10.82
C SER A 143 -11.30 -9.92 11.98
N ARG A 144 -12.47 -10.48 11.64
CA ARG A 144 -13.38 -11.10 12.62
C ARG A 144 -12.93 -12.52 12.99
N ASP A 145 -12.11 -13.14 12.16
CA ASP A 145 -11.55 -14.47 12.39
C ASP A 145 -10.33 -14.36 13.33
N PRO A 146 -10.37 -14.99 14.53
CA PRO A 146 -9.28 -14.91 15.50
C PRO A 146 -7.99 -15.58 14.99
N ASP A 147 -8.07 -16.60 14.11
CA ASP A 147 -6.89 -17.24 13.57
C ASP A 147 -6.16 -16.31 12.58
N VAL A 148 -6.90 -15.53 11.80
CA VAL A 148 -6.32 -14.47 10.95
C VAL A 148 -5.63 -13.40 11.79
N VAL A 149 -6.26 -12.97 12.89
CA VAL A 149 -5.66 -11.99 13.83
C VAL A 149 -4.39 -12.56 14.47
N LYS A 150 -4.41 -13.82 14.87
CA LYS A 150 -3.24 -14.50 15.44
C LYS A 150 -2.10 -14.61 14.42
N ALA A 151 -2.40 -15.03 13.21
CA ALA A 151 -1.43 -15.10 12.13
C ALA A 151 -0.82 -13.73 11.81
N TYR A 152 -1.64 -12.67 11.78
CA TYR A 152 -1.16 -11.29 11.60
C TYR A 152 -0.18 -10.86 12.69
N LYS A 153 -0.49 -11.16 13.96
CA LYS A 153 0.39 -10.84 15.10
C LYS A 153 1.71 -11.60 15.10
N ALA A 154 1.71 -12.81 14.56
CA ALA A 154 2.88 -13.71 14.49
C ALA A 154 3.77 -13.42 13.26
N ASP A 155 3.30 -12.65 12.30
CA ASP A 155 4.01 -12.41 11.05
C ASP A 155 5.17 -11.41 11.24
N ALA A 156 6.39 -11.89 11.05
CA ALA A 156 7.61 -11.09 11.22
C ALA A 156 7.77 -9.96 10.19
N LEU A 157 7.06 -10.01 9.06
CA LEU A 157 7.07 -8.98 8.02
C LEU A 157 6.05 -7.88 8.27
N VAL A 158 5.13 -8.09 9.21
CA VAL A 158 4.17 -7.08 9.66
C VAL A 158 4.83 -6.16 10.70
N HIS A 159 4.56 -4.87 10.61
CA HIS A 159 5.07 -3.89 11.58
C HIS A 159 4.03 -2.82 11.94
N ARG A 160 4.18 -2.23 13.13
CA ARG A 160 3.30 -1.17 13.63
C ARG A 160 3.95 0.22 13.57
N ARG A 161 4.91 0.42 12.68
CA ARG A 161 5.63 1.69 12.55
C ARG A 161 5.12 2.51 11.39
N ILE A 162 5.05 3.82 11.60
CA ILE A 162 4.80 4.82 10.56
C ILE A 162 5.68 6.04 10.83
N SER A 163 6.33 6.58 9.80
CA SER A 163 7.04 7.83 9.92
C SER A 163 6.07 9.01 9.90
N THR A 164 6.48 10.12 10.51
CA THR A 164 5.70 11.36 10.48
C THR A 164 5.51 11.89 9.07
N GLY A 165 6.49 11.69 8.19
CA GLY A 165 6.38 12.01 6.77
C GLY A 165 5.33 11.18 6.04
N LEU A 166 5.36 9.84 6.20
CA LEU A 166 4.37 8.96 5.59
C LEU A 166 2.96 9.21 6.14
N ALA A 167 2.84 9.44 7.46
CA ALA A 167 1.56 9.77 8.08
C ALA A 167 0.98 11.08 7.53
N ALA A 168 1.81 12.12 7.39
CA ALA A 168 1.40 13.39 6.79
C ALA A 168 0.94 13.19 5.34
N TRP A 169 1.73 12.44 4.55
CA TRP A 169 1.37 12.15 3.17
C TRP A 169 0.02 11.42 3.04
N ILE A 170 -0.26 10.43 3.91
CA ILE A 170 -1.57 9.74 3.92
C ILE A 170 -2.71 10.71 4.28
N LEU A 171 -2.49 11.64 5.20
CA LEU A 171 -3.54 12.56 5.68
C LEU A 171 -3.79 13.75 4.77
N GLU A 172 -2.83 14.12 3.93
CA GLU A 172 -2.92 15.25 3.00
C GLU A 172 -3.49 14.85 1.64
N ASN A 173 -3.66 13.54 1.37
CA ASN A 173 -4.06 12.97 0.09
C ASN A 173 -5.27 12.06 0.21
#